data_bee9324c9c9e21325e51b2987e24d8cc
#
_entry.id   bee9324c9c9e21325e51b2987e24d8cc
#
_cell.length_a   1.000
_cell.length_b   1.000
_cell.length_c   1.000
_cell.angle_alpha   90.00
_cell.angle_beta   90.00
_cell.angle_gamma   90.00
#
_symmetry.space_group_name_H-M   'P 1'
#
loop_
_entity.id
_entity.type
_entity.pdbx_description
1 polymer ?
#
loop_
_entity_poly.entity_id
_entity_poly.type
_entity_poly.pdbx_seq_one_letter_code
_entity_poly.pdbx_strand_id
1 'polypeptide(L)'
;MFKLIPKIISAVMAFIISLMPIGSGKPQQKCSPEFSGTFLQSWMSSSWDDARWQTEIDNMRQAGVKYLILQDVANKAYKSSGGGWTVYYGTDLAVFEDAAKAPDVIETALRNCKGTDIKVFVGLAMFDDFWTEGAMTGQYAEMCAVAADMAEEIYGKYYSCYSENFYGWYFTPEFNNILTCQVNIGGMCRGLNEIIARIDALNPSLPLLLSPFYARYLAAGPVVTLSNLVRMLNTINLRDGDIFAPQDAVGALWIREKDLEMTWKLYSEAVKTADADIRLWANCENFTLAFADTATDGILTRPATENTEAVPATLDRFTRQMKTAAKYAENIITFSYNHYYSPELVSPAYIETYLDYVKNGYVLEGEAPVMGSFRKSAVDGGVSLDWDAASDNFGIAYYRIEKNGKFLTRIETCYSSPELVYADIGVSVGDEYTITAYDAAGNVSAAVTAK
;
A
#
# COMPACT_ATOMS: atom_id res chain seq x y z
N MET A 1 -22.73 18.96 16.47
CA MET A 1 -23.78 18.15 15.85
C MET A 1 -24.57 18.93 14.77
N PHE A 2 -25.12 20.12 15.04
CA PHE A 2 -25.92 20.87 14.06
C PHE A 2 -25.20 21.33 12.79
N LYS A 3 -23.87 21.57 12.83
CA LYS A 3 -23.07 21.97 11.65
C LYS A 3 -22.69 20.77 10.74
N LEU A 4 -22.71 19.55 11.27
CA LEU A 4 -22.27 18.36 10.56
C LEU A 4 -23.35 17.78 9.62
N ILE A 5 -24.63 17.85 10.02
CA ILE A 5 -25.75 17.32 9.22
C ILE A 5 -25.83 17.97 7.84
N PRO A 6 -25.77 19.32 7.70
CA PRO A 6 -25.74 19.95 6.38
C PRO A 6 -24.56 19.52 5.50
N LYS A 7 -23.36 19.35 6.09
CA LYS A 7 -22.17 18.89 5.36
C LYS A 7 -22.36 17.47 4.81
N ILE A 8 -22.89 16.56 5.63
CA ILE A 8 -23.20 15.19 5.19
C ILE A 8 -24.22 15.21 4.05
N ILE A 9 -25.30 15.94 4.18
CA ILE A 9 -26.35 16.04 3.13
C ILE A 9 -25.75 16.61 1.84
N SER A 10 -24.98 17.70 1.94
CA SER A 10 -24.35 18.33 0.77
C SER A 10 -23.38 17.37 0.08
N ALA A 11 -22.51 16.68 0.83
CA ALA A 11 -21.56 15.71 0.28
C ALA A 11 -22.27 14.52 -0.39
N VAL A 12 -23.31 13.97 0.25
CA VAL A 12 -24.10 12.87 -0.33
C VAL A 12 -24.81 13.31 -1.61
N MET A 13 -25.39 14.49 -1.64
CA MET A 13 -26.04 15.02 -2.85
C MET A 13 -25.01 15.27 -3.97
N ALA A 14 -23.87 15.88 -3.66
CA ALA A 14 -22.78 16.10 -4.64
C ALA A 14 -22.26 14.77 -5.18
N PHE A 15 -22.06 13.77 -4.33
CA PHE A 15 -21.65 12.43 -4.73
C PHE A 15 -22.69 11.76 -5.65
N ILE A 16 -23.98 11.80 -5.31
CA ILE A 16 -25.05 11.25 -6.15
C ILE A 16 -25.07 11.96 -7.51
N ILE A 17 -24.99 13.29 -7.53
CA ILE A 17 -24.94 14.08 -8.76
C ILE A 17 -23.71 13.69 -9.60
N SER A 18 -22.55 13.47 -8.99
CA SER A 18 -21.31 13.06 -9.68
C SER A 18 -21.41 11.68 -10.34
N LEU A 19 -22.33 10.84 -9.90
CA LEU A 19 -22.61 9.53 -10.51
C LEU A 19 -23.61 9.60 -11.68
N MET A 20 -24.30 10.73 -11.86
CA MET A 20 -25.24 10.91 -12.98
C MET A 20 -24.45 11.22 -14.26
N PRO A 21 -24.87 10.72 -15.43
CA PRO A 21 -24.20 10.97 -16.70
C PRO A 21 -24.53 12.38 -17.25
N ILE A 22 -24.39 13.41 -16.42
CA ILE A 22 -24.68 14.78 -16.79
C ILE A 22 -23.38 15.49 -17.15
N GLY A 23 -23.12 15.63 -18.43
CA GLY A 23 -22.05 16.47 -18.97
C GLY A 23 -20.71 15.74 -19.14
N SER A 24 -20.26 15.64 -20.37
CA SER A 24 -19.09 14.91 -20.86
C SER A 24 -17.75 15.63 -20.64
N GLY A 25 -17.59 16.39 -19.58
CA GLY A 25 -16.26 16.86 -19.15
C GLY A 25 -15.49 15.69 -18.57
N LYS A 26 -14.44 15.19 -19.25
CA LYS A 26 -13.48 14.28 -18.61
C LYS A 26 -12.91 15.03 -17.40
N PRO A 27 -12.86 14.41 -16.20
CA PRO A 27 -12.23 15.06 -15.06
C PRO A 27 -10.82 15.48 -15.45
N GLN A 28 -10.47 16.73 -15.17
CA GLN A 28 -9.13 17.22 -15.43
C GLN A 28 -8.17 16.47 -14.51
N GLN A 29 -7.11 15.92 -15.08
CA GLN A 29 -6.07 15.24 -14.33
C GLN A 29 -5.38 16.21 -13.37
N LYS A 30 -5.28 15.87 -12.09
CA LYS A 30 -4.68 16.72 -11.04
C LYS A 30 -3.19 16.50 -10.87
N CYS A 31 -2.71 15.27 -11.10
CA CYS A 31 -1.28 14.93 -11.04
C CYS A 31 -0.92 13.93 -12.14
N SER A 32 0.39 13.71 -12.35
CA SER A 32 0.89 12.64 -13.22
C SER A 32 0.54 11.27 -12.66
N PRO A 33 0.26 10.25 -13.51
CA PRO A 33 -0.02 8.90 -13.06
C PRO A 33 1.27 8.12 -12.78
N GLU A 34 2.05 8.64 -11.85
CA GLU A 34 3.30 8.09 -11.32
C GLU A 34 3.31 8.23 -9.81
N PHE A 35 4.02 7.38 -9.09
CA PHE A 35 4.15 7.54 -7.66
C PHE A 35 5.35 8.45 -7.33
N SER A 36 5.18 9.28 -6.31
CA SER A 36 6.24 10.16 -5.81
C SER A 36 6.57 9.91 -4.34
N GLY A 37 6.01 8.88 -3.73
CA GLY A 37 6.29 8.50 -2.37
C GLY A 37 6.04 7.03 -2.10
N THR A 38 6.67 6.51 -1.05
CA THR A 38 6.56 5.11 -0.65
C THR A 38 6.59 4.95 0.85
N PHE A 39 5.91 3.92 1.33
CA PHE A 39 6.09 3.43 2.70
C PHE A 39 7.33 2.54 2.78
N LEU A 40 8.02 2.60 3.93
CA LEU A 40 9.10 1.72 4.30
C LEU A 40 8.87 1.23 5.72
N GLN A 41 8.78 -0.07 5.90
CA GLN A 41 8.59 -0.69 7.21
C GLN A 41 9.89 -0.72 8.00
N SER A 42 9.85 -0.30 9.27
CA SER A 42 11.05 -0.19 10.10
C SER A 42 11.71 -1.53 10.37
N TRP A 43 10.93 -2.62 10.52
CA TRP A 43 11.48 -3.97 10.71
C TRP A 43 12.32 -4.42 9.50
N MET A 44 11.97 -4.01 8.29
CA MET A 44 12.72 -4.33 7.07
C MET A 44 14.04 -3.55 7.05
N SER A 45 13.98 -2.24 7.24
CA SER A 45 15.12 -1.34 7.07
C SER A 45 16.08 -1.31 8.27
N SER A 46 15.66 -1.82 9.42
CA SER A 46 16.49 -1.84 10.63
C SER A 46 17.76 -2.71 10.51
N SER A 47 17.77 -3.65 9.59
CA SER A 47 18.93 -4.50 9.30
C SER A 47 19.85 -3.93 8.21
N TRP A 48 19.50 -2.83 7.56
CA TRP A 48 20.29 -2.25 6.47
C TRP A 48 21.48 -1.47 7.01
N ASP A 49 22.64 -1.70 6.44
CA ASP A 49 23.80 -0.85 6.65
C ASP A 49 23.73 0.44 5.82
N ASP A 50 24.66 1.36 6.04
CA ASP A 50 24.68 2.65 5.32
C ASP A 50 24.82 2.48 3.80
N ALA A 51 25.54 1.45 3.34
CA ALA A 51 25.69 1.18 1.90
C ALA A 51 24.35 0.76 1.28
N ARG A 52 23.61 -0.10 1.95
CA ARG A 52 22.28 -0.52 1.53
C ARG A 52 21.30 0.66 1.56
N TRP A 53 21.30 1.47 2.62
CA TRP A 53 20.48 2.67 2.69
C TRP A 53 20.77 3.63 1.54
N GLN A 54 22.04 3.88 1.24
CA GLN A 54 22.42 4.77 0.13
C GLN A 54 21.94 4.22 -1.22
N THR A 55 22.10 2.91 -1.47
CA THR A 55 21.60 2.25 -2.67
C THR A 55 20.09 2.41 -2.81
N GLU A 56 19.33 2.15 -1.75
CA GLU A 56 17.86 2.27 -1.77
C GLU A 56 17.42 3.73 -1.98
N ILE A 57 18.07 4.70 -1.34
CA ILE A 57 17.81 6.13 -1.56
C ILE A 57 18.05 6.52 -3.02
N ASP A 58 19.16 6.09 -3.61
CA ASP A 58 19.48 6.39 -5.01
C ASP A 58 18.49 5.72 -5.97
N ASN A 59 18.10 4.49 -5.72
CA ASN A 59 17.09 3.76 -6.49
C ASN A 59 15.71 4.43 -6.37
N MET A 60 15.30 4.82 -5.16
CA MET A 60 14.05 5.56 -4.93
C MET A 60 14.03 6.89 -5.69
N ARG A 61 15.14 7.63 -5.68
CA ARG A 61 15.26 8.92 -6.43
C ARG A 61 15.15 8.70 -7.93
N GLN A 62 15.78 7.65 -8.46
CA GLN A 62 15.63 7.27 -9.87
C GLN A 62 14.18 6.94 -10.22
N ALA A 63 13.45 6.30 -9.31
CA ALA A 63 12.03 6.00 -9.44
C ALA A 63 11.11 7.25 -9.29
N GLY A 64 11.65 8.43 -8.98
CA GLY A 64 10.88 9.65 -8.80
C GLY A 64 10.31 9.83 -7.39
N VAL A 65 10.74 9.03 -6.42
CA VAL A 65 10.29 9.14 -5.01
C VAL A 65 10.86 10.42 -4.39
N LYS A 66 9.96 11.23 -3.85
CA LYS A 66 10.23 12.46 -3.10
C LYS A 66 9.78 12.36 -1.64
N TYR A 67 8.94 11.39 -1.32
CA TYR A 67 8.40 11.21 0.03
C TYR A 67 8.65 9.78 0.50
N LEU A 68 9.42 9.64 1.57
CA LEU A 68 9.65 8.39 2.28
C LEU A 68 8.83 8.39 3.56
N ILE A 69 7.94 7.43 3.73
CA ILE A 69 7.11 7.29 4.93
C ILE A 69 7.65 6.07 5.72
N LEU A 70 8.37 6.33 6.82
CA LEU A 70 8.68 5.29 7.79
C LEU A 70 7.37 4.87 8.45
N GLN A 71 6.96 3.61 8.29
CA GLN A 71 5.59 3.20 8.60
C GLN A 71 5.29 3.27 10.09
N ASP A 72 6.16 2.70 10.94
CA ASP A 72 6.06 2.73 12.40
C ASP A 72 7.48 2.63 12.99
N VAL A 73 7.77 3.44 13.98
CA VAL A 73 9.09 3.40 14.65
C VAL A 73 9.01 2.81 16.05
N ALA A 74 7.84 2.40 16.48
CA ALA A 74 7.59 1.56 17.64
C ALA A 74 6.37 0.67 17.39
N ASN A 75 6.54 -0.64 17.56
CA ASN A 75 5.49 -1.63 17.37
C ASN A 75 5.29 -2.45 18.65
N LYS A 76 4.02 -2.60 19.07
CA LYS A 76 3.64 -3.48 20.17
C LYS A 76 3.02 -4.75 19.59
N ALA A 77 3.72 -5.86 19.73
CA ALA A 77 3.28 -7.15 19.24
C ALA A 77 1.92 -7.58 19.84
N TYR A 78 1.22 -8.49 19.15
CA TYR A 78 0.01 -9.10 19.66
C TYR A 78 0.20 -9.64 21.08
N LYS A 79 -0.79 -9.48 21.95
CA LYS A 79 -0.81 -10.08 23.30
C LYS A 79 -0.59 -11.59 23.27
N SER A 80 -1.14 -12.26 22.25
CA SER A 80 -0.94 -13.69 22.01
C SER A 80 0.53 -14.07 21.77
N SER A 81 1.36 -13.11 21.32
CA SER A 81 2.80 -13.26 21.09
C SER A 81 3.65 -12.67 22.22
N GLY A 82 3.05 -12.36 23.38
CA GLY A 82 3.76 -11.79 24.52
C GLY A 82 3.55 -10.29 24.72
N GLY A 83 3.03 -9.56 23.73
CA GLY A 83 2.62 -8.15 23.85
C GLY A 83 3.77 -7.15 24.07
N GLY A 84 5.02 -7.54 23.80
CA GLY A 84 6.19 -6.69 24.00
C GLY A 84 6.33 -5.61 22.94
N TRP A 85 7.01 -4.53 23.28
CA TRP A 85 7.40 -3.49 22.36
C TRP A 85 8.70 -3.82 21.61
N THR A 86 8.77 -3.44 20.35
CA THR A 86 9.99 -3.28 19.56
C THR A 86 10.10 -1.83 19.13
N VAL A 87 11.25 -1.19 19.38
CA VAL A 87 11.49 0.22 19.10
C VAL A 87 12.67 0.36 18.15
N TYR A 88 12.48 1.16 17.11
CA TYR A 88 13.41 1.37 16.01
C TYR A 88 14.05 2.78 16.03
N TYR A 89 14.18 3.38 17.20
CA TYR A 89 14.93 4.63 17.41
C TYR A 89 15.46 4.70 18.84
N GLY A 90 16.44 5.56 19.07
CA GLY A 90 16.97 5.79 20.42
C GLY A 90 15.96 6.53 21.30
N THR A 91 15.41 5.89 22.33
CA THR A 91 14.37 6.44 23.20
C THR A 91 14.72 6.36 24.68
N ASP A 92 14.33 7.39 25.44
CA ASP A 92 14.42 7.46 26.90
C ASP A 92 13.04 7.40 27.56
N LEU A 93 11.96 7.18 26.80
CA LEU A 93 10.60 7.06 27.33
C LEU A 93 10.45 5.82 28.20
N ALA A 94 9.96 5.99 29.43
CA ALA A 94 9.81 4.92 30.42
C ALA A 94 8.93 3.76 29.92
N VAL A 95 7.96 4.02 29.03
CA VAL A 95 7.10 2.99 28.43
C VAL A 95 7.89 1.98 27.60
N PHE A 96 9.11 2.32 27.19
CA PHE A 96 10.01 1.49 26.40
C PHE A 96 11.22 0.94 27.17
N GLU A 97 11.19 1.00 28.52
CA GLU A 97 12.31 0.52 29.35
C GLU A 97 12.62 -0.97 29.05
N ASP A 98 11.58 -1.80 28.96
CA ASP A 98 11.67 -3.24 28.68
C ASP A 98 11.52 -3.60 27.18
N ALA A 99 11.53 -2.62 26.28
CA ALA A 99 11.33 -2.84 24.85
C ALA A 99 12.55 -3.51 24.21
N ALA A 100 12.31 -4.35 23.20
CA ALA A 100 13.37 -4.78 22.29
C ALA A 100 13.87 -3.54 21.50
N LYS A 101 15.19 -3.30 21.57
CA LYS A 101 15.84 -2.16 20.90
C LYS A 101 16.41 -2.62 19.56
N ALA A 102 15.91 -2.10 18.47
CA ALA A 102 16.45 -2.25 17.12
C ALA A 102 17.36 -1.05 16.77
N PRO A 103 18.14 -1.13 15.68
CA PRO A 103 18.88 0.02 15.15
C PRO A 103 17.97 1.23 14.88
N ASP A 104 18.54 2.43 15.02
CA ASP A 104 17.82 3.69 14.85
C ASP A 104 17.54 3.99 13.38
N VAL A 105 16.33 3.66 12.94
CA VAL A 105 15.88 3.86 11.54
C VAL A 105 15.63 5.32 11.22
N ILE A 106 15.22 6.13 12.22
CA ILE A 106 14.95 7.55 12.01
C ILE A 106 16.25 8.28 11.69
N GLU A 107 17.26 8.11 12.58
CA GLU A 107 18.59 8.71 12.38
C GLU A 107 19.19 8.26 11.05
N THR A 108 19.13 6.95 10.76
CA THR A 108 19.75 6.39 9.57
C THR A 108 19.05 6.88 8.29
N ALA A 109 17.72 6.90 8.24
CA ALA A 109 16.97 7.42 7.10
C ALA A 109 17.26 8.90 6.87
N LEU A 110 17.16 9.72 7.91
CA LEU A 110 17.37 11.16 7.80
C LEU A 110 18.81 11.52 7.39
N ARG A 111 19.79 10.80 7.96
CA ARG A 111 21.22 10.98 7.62
C ARG A 111 21.49 10.65 6.15
N ASN A 112 20.93 9.53 5.64
CA ASN A 112 21.12 9.13 4.25
C ASN A 112 20.29 9.96 3.26
N CYS A 113 19.20 10.57 3.70
CA CYS A 113 18.44 11.53 2.88
C CYS A 113 19.08 12.93 2.82
N LYS A 114 20.04 13.23 3.72
CA LYS A 114 20.64 14.57 3.80
C LYS A 114 21.30 14.98 2.48
N GLY A 115 20.96 16.17 1.99
CA GLY A 115 21.46 16.67 0.70
C GLY A 115 20.70 16.11 -0.53
N THR A 116 19.65 15.33 -0.32
CA THR A 116 18.71 14.88 -1.35
C THR A 116 17.41 15.67 -1.28
N ASP A 117 16.55 15.51 -2.27
CA ASP A 117 15.21 16.08 -2.32
C ASP A 117 14.13 15.21 -1.60
N ILE A 118 14.53 14.05 -1.04
CA ILE A 118 13.60 13.16 -0.32
C ILE A 118 13.20 13.79 1.02
N LYS A 119 11.90 13.83 1.24
CA LYS A 119 11.23 14.27 2.46
C LYS A 119 10.75 13.07 3.25
N VAL A 120 11.02 13.01 4.54
CA VAL A 120 10.73 11.88 5.41
C VAL A 120 9.53 12.19 6.31
N PHE A 121 8.51 11.34 6.26
CA PHE A 121 7.46 11.26 7.27
C PHE A 121 7.85 10.20 8.30
N VAL A 122 7.70 10.54 9.57
CA VAL A 122 7.99 9.60 10.66
C VAL A 122 6.67 9.04 11.19
N GLY A 123 6.47 7.73 11.02
CA GLY A 123 5.36 6.99 11.58
C GLY A 123 5.57 6.76 13.08
N LEU A 124 4.48 6.87 13.84
CA LEU A 124 4.51 6.79 15.30
C LEU A 124 4.30 5.34 15.79
N ALA A 125 3.63 5.18 16.93
CA ALA A 125 3.37 3.86 17.51
C ALA A 125 2.29 3.08 16.76
N MET A 126 2.46 1.76 16.70
CA MET A 126 1.45 0.81 16.24
C MET A 126 1.27 -0.32 17.26
N PHE A 127 0.03 -0.76 17.46
CA PHE A 127 -0.31 -1.98 18.20
C PHE A 127 -0.89 -3.00 17.23
N ASP A 128 -0.29 -4.16 17.11
CA ASP A 128 -0.80 -5.22 16.22
C ASP A 128 -2.23 -5.66 16.59
N ASP A 129 -2.59 -5.62 17.87
CA ASP A 129 -3.97 -5.86 18.34
C ASP A 129 -4.99 -4.85 17.79
N PHE A 130 -4.56 -3.72 17.18
CA PHE A 130 -5.46 -2.77 16.53
C PHE A 130 -6.35 -3.44 15.49
N TRP A 131 -5.83 -4.40 14.74
CA TRP A 131 -6.55 -5.10 13.68
C TRP A 131 -7.64 -6.06 14.18
N THR A 132 -7.51 -6.53 15.39
CA THR A 132 -8.43 -7.52 15.99
C THR A 132 -9.40 -6.87 16.97
N GLU A 133 -8.90 -6.21 17.99
CA GLU A 133 -9.69 -5.65 19.07
C GLU A 133 -9.27 -4.23 19.49
N GLY A 134 -8.08 -3.78 19.12
CA GLY A 134 -7.48 -2.52 19.60
C GLY A 134 -8.32 -1.27 19.32
N ALA A 135 -9.02 -1.24 18.20
CA ALA A 135 -9.93 -0.14 17.85
C ALA A 135 -11.15 -0.01 18.80
N MET A 136 -11.49 -1.08 19.54
CA MET A 136 -12.66 -1.14 20.43
C MET A 136 -12.31 -1.00 21.91
N THR A 137 -11.03 -1.10 22.26
CA THR A 137 -10.56 -1.17 23.65
C THR A 137 -9.88 0.12 24.11
N GLY A 138 -9.59 0.22 25.44
CA GLY A 138 -8.78 1.30 25.99
C GLY A 138 -7.34 1.35 25.46
N GLN A 139 -6.85 0.28 24.82
CA GLN A 139 -5.52 0.21 24.23
C GLN A 139 -5.29 1.25 23.13
N TYR A 140 -6.33 1.62 22.38
CA TYR A 140 -6.21 2.66 21.37
C TYR A 140 -5.86 4.03 22.00
N ALA A 141 -6.48 4.38 23.13
CA ALA A 141 -6.15 5.62 23.85
C ALA A 141 -4.73 5.58 24.42
N GLU A 142 -4.32 4.42 24.97
CA GLU A 142 -2.93 4.19 25.43
C GLU A 142 -1.94 4.38 24.28
N MET A 143 -2.20 3.78 23.12
CA MET A 143 -1.37 3.93 21.94
C MET A 143 -1.23 5.39 21.49
N CYS A 144 -2.35 6.15 21.49
CA CYS A 144 -2.31 7.56 21.11
C CYS A 144 -1.50 8.40 22.10
N ALA A 145 -1.59 8.11 23.40
CA ALA A 145 -0.78 8.79 24.42
C ALA A 145 0.72 8.51 24.20
N VAL A 146 1.08 7.24 24.02
CA VAL A 146 2.46 6.85 23.69
C VAL A 146 2.94 7.53 22.40
N ALA A 147 2.13 7.55 21.35
CA ALA A 147 2.47 8.20 20.08
C ALA A 147 2.69 9.72 20.24
N ALA A 148 1.91 10.38 21.12
CA ALA A 148 2.08 11.79 21.39
C ALA A 148 3.40 12.09 22.14
N ASP A 149 3.77 11.26 23.12
CA ASP A 149 5.06 11.39 23.83
C ASP A 149 6.24 11.07 22.91
N MET A 150 6.10 10.07 22.04
CA MET A 150 7.10 9.77 21.00
C MET A 150 7.31 10.96 20.07
N ALA A 151 6.24 11.62 19.62
CA ALA A 151 6.36 12.77 18.72
C ALA A 151 7.19 13.90 19.35
N GLU A 152 7.00 14.18 20.65
CA GLU A 152 7.79 15.17 21.36
C GLU A 152 9.27 14.78 21.45
N GLU A 153 9.56 13.53 21.84
CA GLU A 153 10.94 13.04 21.95
C GLU A 153 11.64 13.02 20.59
N ILE A 154 10.98 12.48 19.55
CA ILE A 154 11.52 12.39 18.18
C ILE A 154 11.81 13.79 17.64
N TYR A 155 10.89 14.73 17.79
CA TYR A 155 11.10 16.12 17.37
C TYR A 155 12.32 16.74 18.05
N GLY A 156 12.44 16.58 19.36
CA GLY A 156 13.56 17.10 20.14
C GLY A 156 14.92 16.50 19.73
N LYS A 157 14.94 15.21 19.38
CA LYS A 157 16.17 14.50 19.03
C LYS A 157 16.65 14.79 17.59
N TYR A 158 15.72 14.80 16.60
CA TYR A 158 16.14 14.74 15.20
C TYR A 158 15.85 16.03 14.41
N TYR A 159 14.82 16.81 14.73
CA TYR A 159 14.38 17.90 13.88
C TYR A 159 15.45 18.97 13.66
N SER A 160 16.15 19.38 14.72
CA SER A 160 17.17 20.45 14.60
C SER A 160 18.34 20.08 13.67
N CYS A 161 18.67 18.78 13.57
CA CYS A 161 19.77 18.28 12.76
C CYS A 161 19.36 17.98 11.31
N TYR A 162 18.07 17.70 11.07
CA TYR A 162 17.55 17.16 9.81
C TYR A 162 16.30 17.88 9.30
N SER A 163 16.10 19.15 9.69
CA SER A 163 14.89 19.92 9.32
C SER A 163 14.66 20.04 7.81
N GLU A 164 15.70 19.88 6.99
CA GLU A 164 15.58 19.89 5.52
C GLU A 164 14.84 18.64 4.99
N ASN A 165 15.00 17.49 5.65
CA ASN A 165 14.44 16.22 5.21
C ASN A 165 13.30 15.76 6.10
N PHE A 166 13.29 16.08 7.40
CA PHE A 166 12.18 15.79 8.31
C PHE A 166 10.96 16.61 7.92
N TYR A 167 9.99 15.98 7.28
CA TYR A 167 8.89 16.69 6.60
C TYR A 167 7.58 16.66 7.35
N GLY A 168 7.28 15.57 8.05
CA GLY A 168 5.99 15.42 8.72
C GLY A 168 5.85 14.12 9.52
N TRP A 169 4.64 13.87 9.92
CA TRP A 169 4.26 12.74 10.76
C TRP A 169 3.35 11.78 10.00
N TYR A 170 3.43 10.50 10.30
CA TYR A 170 2.47 9.51 9.82
C TYR A 170 1.73 8.88 11.00
N PHE A 171 0.40 8.91 10.94
CA PHE A 171 -0.46 8.22 11.88
C PHE A 171 -0.67 6.78 11.41
N THR A 172 -0.07 5.84 12.12
CA THR A 172 0.03 4.44 11.74
C THR A 172 -1.26 3.64 11.77
N PRO A 173 -2.19 3.83 12.73
CA PRO A 173 -3.45 3.10 12.75
C PRO A 173 -4.34 3.45 11.55
N GLU A 174 -4.87 2.42 10.90
CA GLU A 174 -5.68 2.58 9.71
C GLU A 174 -7.17 2.65 10.05
N PHE A 175 -7.74 3.86 10.03
CA PHE A 175 -9.19 4.00 10.02
C PHE A 175 -9.76 3.23 8.83
N ASN A 176 -10.90 2.58 9.03
CA ASN A 176 -11.58 1.86 7.97
C ASN A 176 -13.10 1.89 8.17
N ASN A 177 -13.84 1.40 7.20
CA ASN A 177 -15.29 1.32 7.27
C ASN A 177 -15.82 -0.03 7.78
N ILE A 178 -14.96 -0.85 8.38
CA ILE A 178 -15.35 -2.09 9.06
C ILE A 178 -15.99 -1.72 10.40
N LEU A 179 -16.89 -2.58 10.88
CA LEU A 179 -17.76 -2.31 12.02
C LEU A 179 -17.02 -1.80 13.26
N THR A 180 -15.85 -2.35 13.59
CA THR A 180 -15.05 -1.95 14.75
C THR A 180 -14.69 -0.47 14.74
N CYS A 181 -14.22 0.05 13.62
CA CYS A 181 -13.92 1.48 13.47
C CYS A 181 -15.19 2.32 13.42
N GLN A 182 -16.25 1.85 12.77
CA GLN A 182 -17.51 2.60 12.68
C GLN A 182 -18.16 2.83 14.04
N VAL A 183 -18.15 1.80 14.91
CA VAL A 183 -18.74 1.89 16.26
C VAL A 183 -17.96 2.85 17.15
N ASN A 184 -16.63 2.82 17.09
CA ASN A 184 -15.77 3.63 17.96
C ASN A 184 -15.15 4.87 17.30
N ILE A 185 -15.67 5.31 16.16
CA ILE A 185 -15.08 6.43 15.40
C ILE A 185 -14.89 7.69 16.26
N GLY A 186 -15.79 7.97 17.18
CA GLY A 186 -15.66 9.13 18.09
C GLY A 186 -14.50 8.97 19.08
N GLY A 187 -14.24 7.75 19.57
CA GLY A 187 -13.09 7.45 20.43
C GLY A 187 -11.78 7.57 19.66
N MET A 188 -11.77 7.02 18.45
CA MET A 188 -10.61 7.07 17.57
C MET A 188 -10.23 8.51 17.19
N CYS A 189 -11.21 9.34 16.83
CA CYS A 189 -10.96 10.77 16.56
C CYS A 189 -10.42 11.51 17.80
N ARG A 190 -10.90 11.21 19.00
CA ARG A 190 -10.37 11.85 20.23
C ARG A 190 -8.91 11.51 20.46
N GLY A 191 -8.54 10.22 20.36
CA GLY A 191 -7.15 9.81 20.54
C GLY A 191 -6.22 10.46 19.51
N LEU A 192 -6.63 10.51 18.23
CA LEU A 192 -5.86 11.19 17.20
C LEU A 192 -5.74 12.70 17.48
N ASN A 193 -6.79 13.35 18.02
CA ASN A 193 -6.74 14.77 18.36
C ASN A 193 -5.73 15.09 19.47
N GLU A 194 -5.43 14.15 20.37
CA GLU A 194 -4.36 14.29 21.37
C GLU A 194 -2.97 14.33 20.70
N ILE A 195 -2.74 13.47 19.70
CA ILE A 195 -1.51 13.49 18.92
C ILE A 195 -1.41 14.80 18.13
N ILE A 196 -2.47 15.21 17.44
CA ILE A 196 -2.50 16.45 16.66
C ILE A 196 -2.20 17.67 17.55
N ALA A 197 -2.79 17.75 18.73
CA ALA A 197 -2.51 18.85 19.65
C ALA A 197 -1.02 18.91 20.06
N ARG A 198 -0.37 17.74 20.23
CA ARG A 198 1.05 17.67 20.57
C ARG A 198 1.92 18.11 19.41
N ILE A 199 1.71 17.54 18.20
CA ILE A 199 2.54 17.87 17.02
C ILE A 199 2.32 19.33 16.58
N ASP A 200 1.12 19.88 16.75
CA ASP A 200 0.81 21.28 16.48
C ASP A 200 1.59 22.22 17.40
N ALA A 201 1.65 21.90 18.70
CA ALA A 201 2.43 22.66 19.67
C ALA A 201 3.95 22.61 19.41
N LEU A 202 4.44 21.50 18.82
CA LEU A 202 5.85 21.36 18.47
C LEU A 202 6.20 22.16 17.20
N ASN A 203 5.46 21.96 16.13
CA ASN A 203 5.66 22.67 14.88
C ASN A 203 4.44 22.51 13.95
N PRO A 204 3.56 23.53 13.86
CA PRO A 204 2.35 23.46 13.04
C PRO A 204 2.60 23.35 11.52
N SER A 205 3.84 23.60 11.06
CA SER A 205 4.19 23.50 9.63
C SER A 205 4.48 22.07 9.17
N LEU A 206 4.65 21.12 10.09
CA LEU A 206 4.88 19.71 9.77
C LEU A 206 3.54 18.99 9.58
N PRO A 207 3.18 18.56 8.36
CA PRO A 207 1.90 17.93 8.11
C PRO A 207 1.79 16.56 8.76
N LEU A 208 0.56 16.17 9.09
CA LEU A 208 0.19 14.82 9.45
C LEU A 208 -0.38 14.10 8.23
N LEU A 209 0.10 12.89 7.96
CA LEU A 209 -0.40 12.01 6.93
C LEU A 209 -1.28 10.91 7.56
N LEU A 210 -2.50 10.73 7.03
CA LEU A 210 -3.44 9.67 7.38
C LEU A 210 -3.67 8.79 6.16
N SER A 211 -3.52 7.46 6.30
CA SER A 211 -3.73 6.51 5.19
C SER A 211 -4.79 5.45 5.53
N PRO A 212 -6.08 5.82 5.63
CA PRO A 212 -7.17 4.89 5.89
C PRO A 212 -7.53 4.07 4.66
N PHE A 213 -8.33 3.00 4.83
CA PHE A 213 -8.84 2.22 3.72
C PHE A 213 -10.36 2.04 3.74
N TYR A 214 -10.91 1.63 2.60
CA TYR A 214 -12.30 1.29 2.40
C TYR A 214 -12.44 -0.18 2.00
N ALA A 215 -13.20 -0.95 2.79
CA ALA A 215 -13.50 -2.34 2.48
C ALA A 215 -14.91 -2.44 1.88
N ARG A 216 -14.99 -2.58 0.56
CA ARG A 216 -16.28 -2.57 -0.14
C ARG A 216 -17.19 -3.73 0.24
N TYR A 217 -16.61 -4.91 0.48
CA TYR A 217 -17.38 -6.15 0.66
C TYR A 217 -17.79 -6.44 2.10
N LEU A 218 -17.17 -5.79 3.07
CA LEU A 218 -17.43 -6.01 4.50
C LEU A 218 -18.14 -4.85 5.18
N ALA A 219 -18.62 -3.88 4.40
CA ALA A 219 -19.04 -2.62 4.96
C ALA A 219 -20.38 -2.15 4.40
N ALA A 220 -20.92 -1.14 5.07
CA ALA A 220 -22.07 -0.38 4.62
C ALA A 220 -21.81 0.24 3.24
N GLY A 221 -22.85 0.47 2.46
CA GLY A 221 -22.76 1.02 1.11
C GLY A 221 -22.10 2.41 1.04
N PRO A 222 -21.79 2.90 -0.18
CA PRO A 222 -20.99 4.11 -0.39
C PRO A 222 -21.55 5.37 0.29
N VAL A 223 -22.85 5.52 0.39
CA VAL A 223 -23.49 6.68 1.05
C VAL A 223 -23.19 6.69 2.57
N VAL A 224 -23.29 5.53 3.22
CA VAL A 224 -22.97 5.42 4.67
C VAL A 224 -21.48 5.63 4.89
N THR A 225 -20.64 5.08 4.03
CA THR A 225 -19.19 5.28 4.08
C THR A 225 -18.83 6.76 3.92
N LEU A 226 -19.41 7.46 2.93
CA LEU A 226 -19.22 8.89 2.75
C LEU A 226 -19.63 9.67 4.01
N SER A 227 -20.79 9.34 4.58
CA SER A 227 -21.27 9.99 5.81
C SER A 227 -20.30 9.79 6.98
N ASN A 228 -19.71 8.60 7.11
CA ASN A 228 -18.72 8.31 8.14
C ASN A 228 -17.39 9.03 7.90
N LEU A 229 -16.92 9.12 6.65
CA LEU A 229 -15.74 9.89 6.28
C LEU A 229 -15.92 11.38 6.55
N VAL A 230 -17.06 11.95 6.15
CA VAL A 230 -17.39 13.36 6.45
C VAL A 230 -17.41 13.60 7.97
N ARG A 231 -18.01 12.69 8.73
CA ARG A 231 -18.00 12.75 10.19
C ARG A 231 -16.58 12.68 10.75
N MET A 232 -15.77 11.76 10.28
CA MET A 232 -14.38 11.57 10.70
C MET A 232 -13.56 12.83 10.44
N LEU A 233 -13.49 13.29 9.19
CA LEU A 233 -12.70 14.45 8.78
C LEU A 233 -13.10 15.76 9.46
N ASN A 234 -14.37 15.88 9.89
CA ASN A 234 -14.86 17.05 10.65
C ASN A 234 -14.89 16.84 12.17
N THR A 235 -14.41 15.71 12.68
CA THR A 235 -14.26 15.45 14.13
C THR A 235 -12.78 15.43 14.53
N ILE A 236 -11.90 15.07 13.60
CA ILE A 236 -10.46 15.21 13.75
C ILE A 236 -10.10 16.69 13.59
N ASN A 237 -9.21 17.19 14.43
CA ASN A 237 -8.70 18.57 14.41
C ASN A 237 -7.60 18.71 13.34
N LEU A 238 -7.90 18.32 12.09
CA LEU A 238 -6.96 18.44 10.97
C LEU A 238 -6.59 19.92 10.76
N ARG A 239 -5.35 20.14 10.32
CA ARG A 239 -4.77 21.45 10.06
C ARG A 239 -4.60 21.67 8.56
N ASP A 240 -4.47 22.92 8.15
CA ASP A 240 -4.15 23.25 6.77
C ASP A 240 -2.83 22.59 6.36
N GLY A 241 -2.86 21.89 5.22
CA GLY A 241 -1.72 21.12 4.71
C GLY A 241 -1.60 19.69 5.22
N ASP A 242 -2.39 19.25 6.22
CA ASP A 242 -2.47 17.83 6.58
C ASP A 242 -2.96 16.99 5.40
N ILE A 243 -2.54 15.73 5.35
CA ILE A 243 -2.69 14.89 4.17
C ILE A 243 -3.61 13.70 4.47
N PHE A 244 -4.68 13.62 3.71
CA PHE A 244 -5.54 12.45 3.63
C PHE A 244 -5.14 11.61 2.42
N ALA A 245 -4.49 10.47 2.66
CA ALA A 245 -3.93 9.59 1.65
C ALA A 245 -4.56 8.19 1.68
N PRO A 246 -5.89 8.06 1.39
CA PRO A 246 -6.55 6.78 1.50
C PRO A 246 -5.98 5.75 0.52
N GLN A 247 -5.99 4.49 0.95
CA GLN A 247 -5.56 3.35 0.16
C GLN A 247 -6.61 3.04 -0.92
N ASP A 248 -6.14 2.62 -2.10
CA ASP A 248 -7.01 2.10 -3.15
C ASP A 248 -7.47 0.66 -2.89
N ALA A 249 -6.75 -0.06 -2.01
CA ALA A 249 -7.05 -1.38 -1.50
C ALA A 249 -7.30 -2.46 -2.57
N VAL A 250 -6.72 -2.28 -3.77
CA VAL A 250 -6.84 -3.22 -4.89
C VAL A 250 -5.90 -4.41 -4.72
N GLY A 251 -4.65 -4.17 -4.28
CA GLY A 251 -3.68 -5.22 -4.02
C GLY A 251 -4.13 -6.18 -2.94
N ALA A 252 -4.72 -5.65 -1.87
CA ALA A 252 -5.31 -6.41 -0.77
C ALA A 252 -6.67 -7.05 -1.10
N LEU A 253 -7.22 -6.86 -2.31
CA LEU A 253 -8.51 -7.36 -2.78
C LEU A 253 -9.75 -6.85 -2.01
N TRP A 254 -9.63 -5.71 -1.32
CA TRP A 254 -10.78 -5.08 -0.66
C TRP A 254 -11.64 -4.27 -1.63
N ILE A 255 -11.05 -3.77 -2.73
CA ILE A 255 -11.72 -3.03 -3.80
C ILE A 255 -11.35 -3.65 -5.15
N ARG A 256 -12.31 -3.76 -6.07
CA ARG A 256 -12.05 -4.15 -7.45
C ARG A 256 -11.65 -2.93 -8.28
N GLU A 257 -10.80 -3.10 -9.27
CA GLU A 257 -10.41 -2.02 -10.19
C GLU A 257 -11.63 -1.26 -10.77
N LYS A 258 -12.69 -1.99 -11.16
CA LYS A 258 -13.92 -1.37 -11.70
C LYS A 258 -14.66 -0.45 -10.72
N ASP A 259 -14.38 -0.57 -9.43
CA ASP A 259 -15.01 0.25 -8.38
C ASP A 259 -14.15 1.47 -7.97
N LEU A 260 -12.92 1.57 -8.48
CA LEU A 260 -11.96 2.64 -8.12
C LEU A 260 -12.48 4.05 -8.43
N GLU A 261 -13.07 4.26 -9.60
CA GLU A 261 -13.61 5.58 -10.00
C GLU A 261 -14.64 6.09 -8.98
N MET A 262 -15.52 5.20 -8.52
CA MET A 262 -16.51 5.53 -7.50
C MET A 262 -15.83 5.81 -6.14
N THR A 263 -14.83 5.02 -5.79
CA THR A 263 -14.11 5.15 -4.52
C THR A 263 -13.37 6.48 -4.45
N TRP A 264 -12.66 6.88 -5.51
CA TRP A 264 -11.95 8.16 -5.55
C TRP A 264 -12.90 9.36 -5.54
N LYS A 265 -14.06 9.26 -6.19
CA LYS A 265 -15.12 10.28 -6.07
C LYS A 265 -15.59 10.44 -4.63
N LEU A 266 -15.80 9.32 -3.93
CA LEU A 266 -16.22 9.30 -2.53
C LEU A 266 -15.19 10.00 -1.64
N TYR A 267 -13.91 9.70 -1.78
CA TYR A 267 -12.83 10.36 -1.03
C TYR A 267 -12.73 11.86 -1.36
N SER A 268 -12.79 12.21 -2.64
CA SER A 268 -12.76 13.61 -3.08
C SER A 268 -13.93 14.43 -2.52
N GLU A 269 -15.15 13.87 -2.48
CA GLU A 269 -16.30 14.57 -1.90
C GLU A 269 -16.19 14.69 -0.37
N ALA A 270 -15.62 13.68 0.30
CA ALA A 270 -15.40 13.76 1.74
C ALA A 270 -14.40 14.87 2.11
N VAL A 271 -13.28 14.94 1.42
CA VAL A 271 -12.22 15.93 1.65
C VAL A 271 -12.73 17.37 1.50
N LYS A 272 -13.58 17.65 0.49
CA LYS A 272 -14.18 18.97 0.29
C LYS A 272 -15.03 19.46 1.48
N THR A 273 -15.40 18.59 2.40
CA THR A 273 -16.21 18.93 3.58
C THR A 273 -15.37 19.28 4.80
N ALA A 274 -14.07 19.00 4.79
CA ALA A 274 -13.18 19.30 5.91
C ALA A 274 -13.19 20.81 6.21
N ASP A 275 -13.04 21.17 7.48
CA ASP A 275 -12.95 22.57 7.88
C ASP A 275 -11.56 23.17 7.60
N ALA A 276 -10.52 22.33 7.55
CA ALA A 276 -9.16 22.69 7.16
C ALA A 276 -8.91 22.43 5.65
N ASP A 277 -7.98 23.15 5.08
CA ASP A 277 -7.50 22.93 3.71
C ASP A 277 -6.54 21.73 3.66
N ILE A 278 -7.12 20.52 3.68
CA ILE A 278 -6.37 19.26 3.66
C ILE A 278 -6.12 18.78 2.24
N ARG A 279 -5.01 18.11 2.04
CA ARG A 279 -4.58 17.60 0.74
C ARG A 279 -5.07 16.17 0.54
N LEU A 280 -5.64 15.89 -0.62
CA LEU A 280 -5.96 14.50 -1.01
C LEU A 280 -4.79 13.90 -1.79
N TRP A 281 -4.12 12.91 -1.20
CA TRP A 281 -3.18 12.05 -1.89
C TRP A 281 -3.81 10.68 -2.14
N ALA A 282 -3.17 9.87 -2.98
CA ALA A 282 -3.61 8.50 -3.24
C ALA A 282 -2.51 7.54 -2.80
N ASN A 283 -2.86 6.56 -1.95
CA ASN A 283 -1.99 5.42 -1.69
C ASN A 283 -2.43 4.26 -2.59
N CYS A 284 -1.68 4.04 -3.68
CA CYS A 284 -1.96 2.98 -4.64
C CYS A 284 -1.10 1.75 -4.34
N GLU A 285 -1.74 0.60 -4.16
CA GLU A 285 -1.05 -0.65 -3.82
C GLU A 285 -0.41 -1.28 -5.06
N ASN A 286 0.92 -1.39 -5.07
CA ASN A 286 1.71 -1.99 -6.15
C ASN A 286 2.00 -3.48 -5.97
N PHE A 287 1.19 -4.17 -5.16
CA PHE A 287 1.25 -5.61 -4.93
C PHE A 287 -0.05 -6.30 -5.31
N THR A 288 0.00 -7.62 -5.42
CA THR A 288 -1.17 -8.50 -5.50
C THR A 288 -0.95 -9.73 -4.62
N LEU A 289 -2.00 -10.50 -4.36
CA LEU A 289 -1.85 -11.77 -3.66
C LEU A 289 -1.57 -12.88 -4.69
N ALA A 290 -0.56 -13.70 -4.48
CA ALA A 290 -0.07 -14.69 -5.43
C ALA A 290 -1.11 -15.72 -5.91
N PHE A 291 -2.11 -16.04 -5.08
CA PHE A 291 -3.21 -16.93 -5.44
C PHE A 291 -4.34 -16.23 -6.20
N ALA A 292 -4.34 -14.90 -6.27
CA ALA A 292 -5.39 -14.16 -6.95
C ALA A 292 -5.24 -14.33 -8.46
N ASP A 293 -6.04 -15.17 -9.06
CA ASP A 293 -6.31 -15.02 -10.49
C ASP A 293 -6.91 -13.62 -10.69
N THR A 294 -6.42 -12.89 -11.69
CA THR A 294 -6.86 -11.51 -12.00
C THR A 294 -8.36 -11.36 -12.23
N ALA A 295 -9.08 -12.48 -12.37
CA ALA A 295 -10.53 -12.56 -12.47
C ALA A 295 -11.28 -12.60 -11.14
N THR A 296 -10.60 -12.58 -9.98
CA THR A 296 -11.29 -12.71 -8.69
C THR A 296 -12.15 -11.48 -8.39
N ASP A 297 -13.34 -11.74 -7.87
CA ASP A 297 -14.32 -10.71 -7.54
C ASP A 297 -14.10 -10.06 -6.16
N GLY A 298 -12.88 -10.12 -5.63
CA GLY A 298 -12.52 -9.51 -4.37
C GLY A 298 -12.48 -10.51 -3.21
N ILE A 299 -12.45 -10.00 -1.99
CA ILE A 299 -12.19 -10.77 -0.76
C ILE A 299 -13.12 -11.96 -0.53
N LEU A 300 -14.34 -11.94 -1.06
CA LEU A 300 -15.28 -13.05 -0.95
C LEU A 300 -14.82 -14.31 -1.70
N THR A 301 -13.88 -14.16 -2.62
CA THR A 301 -13.26 -15.27 -3.35
C THR A 301 -11.88 -15.63 -2.81
N ARG A 302 -11.40 -14.91 -1.80
CA ARG A 302 -10.13 -15.20 -1.14
C ARG A 302 -10.19 -16.56 -0.47
N PRO A 303 -9.29 -17.50 -0.81
CA PRO A 303 -9.22 -18.79 -0.12
C PRO A 303 -8.97 -18.56 1.37
N ALA A 304 -9.66 -19.29 2.22
CA ALA A 304 -9.44 -19.26 3.67
C ALA A 304 -8.08 -19.87 4.09
N THR A 305 -7.30 -20.35 3.13
CA THR A 305 -6.01 -21.02 3.35
C THR A 305 -4.83 -20.06 3.41
N GLU A 306 -3.92 -20.37 4.24
CA GLU A 306 -2.89 -19.60 4.93
C GLU A 306 -1.77 -18.98 4.09
N ASN A 307 -1.64 -19.23 2.81
CA ASN A 307 -0.56 -18.67 1.98
C ASN A 307 -1.08 -17.52 1.10
N THR A 308 -1.28 -16.38 1.74
CA THR A 308 -1.62 -15.13 1.05
C THR A 308 -0.35 -14.30 0.84
N GLU A 309 0.68 -14.88 0.24
CA GLU A 309 1.90 -14.16 -0.08
C GLU A 309 1.58 -13.01 -1.04
N ALA A 310 1.99 -11.82 -0.67
CA ALA A 310 1.89 -10.65 -1.52
C ALA A 310 3.12 -10.61 -2.45
N VAL A 311 2.85 -10.42 -3.74
CA VAL A 311 3.86 -10.35 -4.79
C VAL A 311 3.71 -9.04 -5.58
N PRO A 312 4.73 -8.58 -6.31
CA PRO A 312 4.62 -7.39 -7.15
C PRO A 312 3.43 -7.48 -8.12
N ALA A 313 2.69 -6.40 -8.22
CA ALA A 313 1.68 -6.26 -9.26
C ALA A 313 2.33 -6.00 -10.61
N THR A 314 1.77 -6.56 -11.68
CA THR A 314 2.14 -6.16 -13.03
C THR A 314 1.77 -4.70 -13.29
N LEU A 315 2.57 -4.02 -14.08
CA LEU A 315 2.48 -2.57 -14.23
C LEU A 315 1.19 -2.13 -14.94
N ASP A 316 0.60 -2.96 -15.80
CA ASP A 316 -0.69 -2.68 -16.46
C ASP A 316 -1.81 -2.43 -15.44
N ARG A 317 -1.91 -3.28 -14.40
CA ARG A 317 -2.87 -3.08 -13.30
C ARG A 317 -2.51 -1.83 -12.50
N PHE A 318 -1.26 -1.70 -12.07
CA PHE A 318 -0.82 -0.58 -11.23
C PHE A 318 -0.99 0.77 -11.94
N THR A 319 -0.74 0.85 -13.25
CA THR A 319 -0.98 2.08 -14.02
C THR A 319 -2.45 2.43 -14.16
N ARG A 320 -3.37 1.44 -14.25
CA ARG A 320 -4.81 1.72 -14.24
C ARG A 320 -5.26 2.31 -12.90
N GLN A 321 -4.70 1.83 -11.78
CA GLN A 321 -4.92 2.40 -10.45
C GLN A 321 -4.44 3.86 -10.40
N MET A 322 -3.17 4.12 -10.74
CA MET A 322 -2.59 5.46 -10.74
C MET A 322 -3.31 6.42 -11.70
N LYS A 323 -3.65 5.99 -12.92
CA LYS A 323 -4.42 6.81 -13.89
C LYS A 323 -5.81 7.18 -13.37
N THR A 324 -6.43 6.31 -12.58
CA THR A 324 -7.73 6.60 -11.97
C THR A 324 -7.57 7.57 -10.81
N ALA A 325 -6.61 7.32 -9.91
CA ALA A 325 -6.31 8.18 -8.76
C ALA A 325 -5.90 9.61 -9.18
N ALA A 326 -5.08 9.73 -10.23
CA ALA A 326 -4.56 11.01 -10.73
C ALA A 326 -5.63 12.02 -11.17
N LYS A 327 -6.86 11.58 -11.39
CA LYS A 327 -8.01 12.47 -11.69
C LYS A 327 -8.51 13.18 -10.43
N TYR A 328 -8.22 12.68 -9.25
CA TYR A 328 -8.79 13.12 -7.97
C TYR A 328 -7.75 13.61 -6.98
N ALA A 329 -6.61 12.92 -6.90
CA ALA A 329 -5.55 13.18 -5.96
C ALA A 329 -4.52 14.17 -6.51
N GLU A 330 -3.91 14.94 -5.62
CA GLU A 330 -2.84 15.89 -5.93
C GLU A 330 -1.48 15.20 -6.02
N ASN A 331 -1.37 14.02 -5.44
CA ASN A 331 -0.15 13.22 -5.41
C ASN A 331 -0.49 11.73 -5.26
N ILE A 332 0.43 10.87 -5.72
CA ILE A 332 0.31 9.43 -5.58
C ILE A 332 1.51 8.93 -4.79
N ILE A 333 1.24 8.13 -3.77
CA ILE A 333 2.22 7.34 -3.03
C ILE A 333 1.86 5.86 -3.17
N THR A 334 2.77 4.97 -2.81
CA THR A 334 2.54 3.52 -2.96
C THR A 334 2.92 2.72 -1.72
N PHE A 335 2.21 1.65 -1.47
CA PHE A 335 2.60 0.61 -0.55
C PHE A 335 2.94 -0.65 -1.36
N SER A 336 4.24 -1.03 -1.51
CA SER A 336 5.39 -0.17 -1.23
C SER A 336 6.49 -0.45 -2.26
N TYR A 337 7.22 0.58 -2.67
CA TYR A 337 8.34 0.44 -3.59
C TYR A 337 9.36 -0.58 -3.08
N ASN A 338 9.77 -0.45 -1.81
CA ASN A 338 10.86 -1.27 -1.27
C ASN A 338 10.52 -2.77 -1.21
N HIS A 339 9.24 -3.14 -1.03
CA HIS A 339 8.82 -4.54 -1.03
C HIS A 339 8.68 -5.14 -2.43
N TYR A 340 8.18 -4.34 -3.38
CA TYR A 340 7.62 -4.90 -4.60
C TYR A 340 8.28 -4.38 -5.88
N TYR A 341 9.07 -3.30 -5.82
CA TYR A 341 9.69 -2.69 -7.01
C TYR A 341 11.17 -2.36 -6.82
N SER A 342 11.75 -2.49 -5.61
CA SER A 342 13.18 -2.32 -5.40
C SER A 342 13.98 -3.46 -6.04
N PRO A 343 14.95 -3.16 -6.93
CA PRO A 343 15.78 -4.17 -7.57
C PRO A 343 16.71 -4.90 -6.58
N GLU A 344 16.77 -4.40 -5.35
CA GLU A 344 17.53 -5.01 -4.27
C GLU A 344 16.76 -6.17 -3.59
N LEU A 345 15.47 -6.29 -3.85
CA LEU A 345 14.63 -7.30 -3.23
C LEU A 345 13.87 -8.15 -4.25
N VAL A 346 13.46 -7.54 -5.36
CA VAL A 346 12.69 -8.20 -6.43
C VAL A 346 13.41 -8.08 -7.78
N SER A 347 12.93 -8.82 -8.77
CA SER A 347 13.47 -8.73 -10.13
C SER A 347 13.51 -7.28 -10.64
N PRO A 348 14.63 -6.82 -11.21
CA PRO A 348 14.74 -5.49 -11.80
C PRO A 348 13.69 -5.19 -12.87
N ALA A 349 13.10 -6.20 -13.48
CA ALA A 349 12.09 -6.07 -14.53
C ALA A 349 10.94 -5.13 -14.11
N TYR A 350 10.52 -5.16 -12.85
CA TYR A 350 9.41 -4.33 -12.37
C TYR A 350 9.75 -2.84 -12.38
N ILE A 351 10.90 -2.48 -11.84
CA ILE A 351 11.31 -1.06 -11.81
C ILE A 351 11.75 -0.57 -13.19
N GLU A 352 12.43 -1.39 -13.96
CA GLU A 352 12.86 -1.03 -15.32
C GLU A 352 11.65 -0.77 -16.24
N THR A 353 10.63 -1.62 -16.19
CA THR A 353 9.36 -1.42 -16.91
C THR A 353 8.64 -0.15 -16.44
N TYR A 354 8.65 0.13 -15.12
CA TYR A 354 8.07 1.37 -14.58
C TYR A 354 8.82 2.62 -15.06
N LEU A 355 10.14 2.60 -15.05
CA LEU A 355 10.97 3.71 -15.54
C LEU A 355 10.77 3.96 -17.04
N ASP A 356 10.62 2.89 -17.82
CA ASP A 356 10.27 3.01 -19.26
C ASP A 356 8.89 3.65 -19.44
N TYR A 357 7.88 3.20 -18.68
CA TYR A 357 6.53 3.81 -18.67
C TYR A 357 6.55 5.31 -18.38
N VAL A 358 7.28 5.75 -17.38
CA VAL A 358 7.40 7.18 -17.02
C VAL A 358 8.11 7.94 -18.14
N LYS A 359 9.24 7.41 -18.63
CA LYS A 359 10.05 8.00 -19.71
C LYS A 359 9.26 8.12 -21.02
N ASN A 360 8.39 7.17 -21.31
CA ASN A 360 7.59 7.14 -22.53
C ASN A 360 6.25 7.91 -22.41
N GLY A 361 6.15 8.83 -21.45
CA GLY A 361 4.96 9.67 -21.29
C GLY A 361 3.73 8.91 -20.83
N TYR A 362 3.93 7.96 -19.94
CA TYR A 362 2.89 7.13 -19.32
C TYR A 362 2.21 6.14 -20.28
N VAL A 363 2.97 5.65 -21.23
CA VAL A 363 2.59 4.59 -22.18
C VAL A 363 3.33 3.31 -21.79
N LEU A 364 2.58 2.23 -21.57
CA LEU A 364 3.16 0.91 -21.32
C LEU A 364 3.78 0.36 -22.61
N GLU A 365 4.89 -0.32 -22.48
CA GLU A 365 5.41 -1.15 -23.51
C GLU A 365 4.41 -2.29 -23.84
N GLY A 366 4.48 -2.86 -25.02
CA GLY A 366 3.50 -3.86 -25.52
C GLY A 366 4.14 -5.06 -26.17
N GLU A 367 5.42 -5.36 -25.91
CA GLU A 367 6.11 -6.52 -26.44
C GLU A 367 5.81 -7.75 -25.57
N ALA A 368 5.12 -8.74 -26.17
CA ALA A 368 4.73 -9.92 -25.41
C ALA A 368 5.89 -10.91 -25.24
N PRO A 369 5.99 -11.61 -24.11
CA PRO A 369 6.98 -12.66 -23.89
C PRO A 369 6.87 -13.78 -24.92
N VAL A 370 7.99 -14.46 -25.18
CA VAL A 370 8.06 -15.63 -26.05
C VAL A 370 8.35 -16.86 -25.21
N MET A 371 7.36 -17.76 -25.10
CA MET A 371 7.50 -19.04 -24.41
C MET A 371 8.45 -19.98 -25.13
N GLY A 372 9.26 -20.72 -24.34
CA GLY A 372 10.01 -21.88 -24.83
C GLY A 372 9.16 -23.16 -24.88
N SER A 373 9.82 -24.31 -24.91
CA SER A 373 9.15 -25.61 -24.93
C SER A 373 8.46 -25.88 -23.58
N PHE A 374 7.32 -26.57 -23.64
CA PHE A 374 6.60 -27.04 -22.44
C PHE A 374 6.38 -28.55 -22.56
N ARG A 375 6.78 -29.31 -21.56
CA ARG A 375 6.82 -30.78 -21.57
C ARG A 375 6.07 -31.35 -20.37
N LYS A 376 5.50 -32.54 -20.55
CA LYS A 376 4.91 -33.33 -19.44
C LYS A 376 5.48 -34.76 -19.44
N SER A 377 5.67 -35.30 -18.26
CA SER A 377 6.12 -36.67 -18.06
C SER A 377 5.35 -37.32 -16.91
N ALA A 378 5.13 -38.63 -16.98
CA ALA A 378 4.54 -39.39 -15.92
C ALA A 378 5.52 -39.51 -14.74
N VAL A 379 5.04 -39.28 -13.52
CA VAL A 379 5.77 -39.53 -12.28
C VAL A 379 4.94 -40.41 -11.35
N ASP A 380 5.54 -40.91 -10.28
CA ASP A 380 4.78 -41.70 -9.32
C ASP A 380 3.64 -40.88 -8.69
N GLY A 381 2.42 -41.31 -8.92
CA GLY A 381 1.20 -40.67 -8.41
C GLY A 381 0.76 -39.41 -9.17
N GLY A 382 1.35 -39.05 -10.35
CA GLY A 382 0.92 -37.83 -11.07
C GLY A 382 1.68 -37.51 -12.34
N VAL A 383 1.79 -36.21 -12.61
CA VAL A 383 2.44 -35.64 -13.79
C VAL A 383 3.46 -34.58 -13.35
N SER A 384 4.68 -34.67 -13.89
CA SER A 384 5.66 -33.57 -13.82
C SER A 384 5.58 -32.74 -15.09
N LEU A 385 5.52 -31.43 -14.90
CA LEU A 385 5.53 -30.41 -15.94
C LEU A 385 6.87 -29.68 -15.86
N ASP A 386 7.57 -29.50 -16.97
CA ASP A 386 8.79 -28.73 -17.07
C ASP A 386 8.80 -27.86 -18.32
N TRP A 387 9.48 -26.72 -18.27
CA TRP A 387 9.55 -25.80 -19.41
C TRP A 387 10.87 -25.06 -19.51
N ASP A 388 11.17 -24.61 -20.73
CA ASP A 388 12.29 -23.71 -20.97
C ASP A 388 11.89 -22.28 -20.60
N ALA A 389 12.83 -21.50 -20.06
CA ALA A 389 12.59 -20.11 -19.71
C ALA A 389 12.05 -19.32 -20.91
N ALA A 390 11.01 -18.53 -20.68
CA ALA A 390 10.56 -17.56 -21.66
C ALA A 390 11.56 -16.41 -21.80
N SER A 391 11.58 -15.76 -22.94
CA SER A 391 12.37 -14.56 -23.21
C SER A 391 11.46 -13.34 -23.31
N ASP A 392 11.97 -12.19 -22.86
CA ASP A 392 11.29 -10.91 -22.88
C ASP A 392 12.32 -9.76 -22.85
N ASN A 393 11.91 -8.53 -23.25
CA ASN A 393 12.77 -7.36 -23.28
C ASN A 393 13.13 -6.81 -21.90
N PHE A 394 12.22 -6.90 -20.90
CA PHE A 394 12.46 -6.49 -19.50
C PHE A 394 12.58 -7.69 -18.57
N GLY A 395 11.77 -8.74 -18.78
CA GLY A 395 11.81 -9.97 -18.00
C GLY A 395 10.45 -10.50 -17.60
N ILE A 396 10.44 -11.75 -17.19
CA ILE A 396 9.23 -12.49 -16.85
C ILE A 396 8.83 -12.21 -15.42
N ALA A 397 7.56 -11.89 -15.20
CA ALA A 397 6.95 -11.71 -13.89
C ALA A 397 6.50 -13.03 -13.28
N TYR A 398 5.83 -13.87 -14.08
CA TYR A 398 5.36 -15.19 -13.64
C TYR A 398 4.96 -16.07 -14.81
N TYR A 399 4.85 -17.37 -14.54
CA TYR A 399 4.21 -18.35 -15.43
C TYR A 399 2.84 -18.74 -14.87
N ARG A 400 1.84 -18.85 -15.73
CA ARG A 400 0.50 -19.34 -15.43
C ARG A 400 0.27 -20.66 -16.10
N ILE A 401 -0.08 -21.69 -15.32
CA ILE A 401 -0.37 -23.04 -15.82
C ILE A 401 -1.87 -23.31 -15.68
N GLU A 402 -2.46 -23.79 -16.74
CA GLU A 402 -3.83 -24.27 -16.77
C GLU A 402 -3.87 -25.79 -16.99
N LYS A 403 -4.89 -26.42 -16.41
CA LYS A 403 -5.22 -27.82 -16.61
C LYS A 403 -6.64 -27.93 -17.15
N ASN A 404 -6.78 -28.56 -18.34
CA ASN A 404 -8.07 -28.70 -19.01
C ASN A 404 -8.81 -27.35 -19.15
N GLY A 405 -8.09 -26.28 -19.47
CA GLY A 405 -8.60 -24.93 -19.63
C GLY A 405 -9.01 -24.23 -18.32
N LYS A 406 -8.57 -24.72 -17.16
CA LYS A 406 -8.81 -24.09 -15.86
C LYS A 406 -7.50 -23.76 -15.18
N PHE A 407 -7.47 -22.64 -14.50
CA PHE A 407 -6.34 -22.23 -13.66
C PHE A 407 -5.91 -23.36 -12.72
N LEU A 408 -4.63 -23.71 -12.77
CA LEU A 408 -4.03 -24.71 -11.89
C LEU A 408 -3.10 -24.05 -10.88
N THR A 409 -2.10 -23.29 -11.36
CA THR A 409 -1.11 -22.65 -10.51
C THR A 409 -0.45 -21.48 -11.23
N ARG A 410 0.24 -20.67 -10.44
CA ARG A 410 1.09 -19.56 -10.87
C ARG A 410 2.48 -19.74 -10.23
N ILE A 411 3.53 -19.59 -11.03
CA ILE A 411 4.93 -19.71 -10.60
C ILE A 411 5.55 -18.32 -10.72
N GLU A 412 5.86 -17.72 -9.58
CA GLU A 412 6.47 -16.39 -9.51
C GLU A 412 7.95 -16.43 -9.87
N THR A 413 8.43 -15.38 -10.53
CA THR A 413 9.86 -15.19 -10.83
C THR A 413 10.44 -13.95 -10.15
N CYS A 414 9.64 -13.26 -9.34
CA CYS A 414 9.98 -11.94 -8.80
C CYS A 414 11.08 -11.95 -7.76
N TYR A 415 11.20 -12.99 -6.93
CA TYR A 415 12.17 -13.02 -5.81
C TYR A 415 13.42 -13.84 -6.09
N SER A 416 13.36 -14.77 -7.03
CA SER A 416 14.48 -15.63 -7.43
C SER A 416 14.15 -16.28 -8.78
N SER A 417 15.18 -16.84 -9.45
CA SER A 417 14.93 -17.73 -10.58
C SER A 417 14.31 -19.03 -10.07
N PRO A 418 13.03 -19.28 -10.28
CA PRO A 418 12.38 -20.49 -9.79
C PRO A 418 12.89 -21.72 -10.55
N GLU A 419 12.72 -22.88 -9.96
CA GLU A 419 12.79 -24.13 -10.74
C GLU A 419 11.64 -24.13 -11.75
N LEU A 420 11.97 -24.30 -13.02
CA LEU A 420 10.99 -24.33 -14.11
C LEU A 420 10.34 -25.71 -14.22
N VAL A 421 9.79 -26.18 -13.09
CA VAL A 421 9.14 -27.46 -12.93
C VAL A 421 7.95 -27.36 -11.98
N TYR A 422 6.91 -28.14 -12.23
CA TYR A 422 5.75 -28.25 -11.34
C TYR A 422 5.23 -29.70 -11.33
N ALA A 423 4.94 -30.24 -10.17
CA ALA A 423 4.37 -31.58 -10.02
C ALA A 423 2.87 -31.51 -9.67
N ASP A 424 2.02 -32.02 -10.54
CA ASP A 424 0.59 -32.19 -10.30
C ASP A 424 0.34 -33.62 -9.86
N ILE A 425 0.05 -33.79 -8.56
CA ILE A 425 -0.07 -35.12 -7.92
C ILE A 425 -1.54 -35.53 -7.81
N GLY A 426 -1.80 -36.83 -7.88
CA GLY A 426 -3.16 -37.39 -7.79
C GLY A 426 -3.97 -37.26 -9.07
N VAL A 427 -3.32 -37.10 -10.23
CA VAL A 427 -3.94 -36.80 -11.53
C VAL A 427 -3.58 -37.83 -12.60
N SER A 428 -4.33 -37.80 -13.71
CA SER A 428 -4.12 -38.67 -14.86
C SER A 428 -3.16 -38.05 -15.86
N VAL A 429 -2.30 -38.86 -16.48
CA VAL A 429 -1.42 -38.46 -17.59
C VAL A 429 -2.20 -37.96 -18.83
N GLY A 430 -3.49 -38.29 -18.92
CA GLY A 430 -4.38 -37.86 -20.02
C GLY A 430 -4.82 -36.41 -19.96
N ASP A 431 -4.61 -35.71 -18.84
CA ASP A 431 -4.98 -34.28 -18.72
C ASP A 431 -4.16 -33.40 -19.68
N GLU A 432 -4.81 -32.34 -20.20
CA GLU A 432 -4.18 -31.33 -21.03
C GLU A 432 -3.65 -30.20 -20.16
N TYR A 433 -2.41 -29.78 -20.39
CA TYR A 433 -1.79 -28.66 -19.72
C TYR A 433 -1.34 -27.59 -20.71
N THR A 434 -1.61 -26.32 -20.37
CA THR A 434 -1.10 -25.16 -21.12
C THR A 434 -0.36 -24.22 -20.18
N ILE A 435 0.66 -23.56 -20.70
CA ILE A 435 1.43 -22.55 -19.98
C ILE A 435 1.46 -21.24 -20.77
N THR A 436 1.41 -20.12 -20.04
CA THR A 436 1.65 -18.76 -20.54
C THR A 436 2.65 -18.06 -19.65
N ALA A 437 3.51 -17.23 -20.23
CA ALA A 437 4.37 -16.30 -19.49
C ALA A 437 3.75 -14.91 -19.47
N TYR A 438 3.90 -14.23 -18.36
CA TYR A 438 3.54 -12.82 -18.17
C TYR A 438 4.81 -12.03 -17.87
N ASP A 439 4.98 -10.86 -18.50
CA ASP A 439 6.05 -9.94 -18.18
C ASP A 439 5.65 -8.96 -17.04
N ALA A 440 6.58 -8.07 -16.66
CA ALA A 440 6.33 -7.07 -15.64
C ALA A 440 5.37 -5.96 -16.11
N ALA A 441 5.22 -5.74 -17.42
CA ALA A 441 4.25 -4.80 -17.97
C ALA A 441 2.82 -5.35 -17.93
N GLY A 442 2.66 -6.68 -17.90
CA GLY A 442 1.38 -7.38 -17.95
C GLY A 442 1.03 -7.95 -19.34
N ASN A 443 1.99 -7.91 -20.31
CA ASN A 443 1.79 -8.58 -21.58
C ASN A 443 1.88 -10.11 -21.41
N VAL A 444 1.22 -10.84 -22.30
CA VAL A 444 1.02 -12.29 -22.18
C VAL A 444 1.52 -12.99 -23.44
N SER A 445 2.33 -14.02 -23.27
CA SER A 445 2.79 -14.86 -24.37
C SER A 445 1.64 -15.62 -25.03
N ALA A 446 1.88 -16.16 -26.22
CA ALA A 446 1.06 -17.25 -26.75
C ALA A 446 1.10 -18.45 -25.79
N ALA A 447 -0.05 -19.12 -25.63
CA ALA A 447 -0.13 -20.34 -24.83
C ALA A 447 0.58 -21.51 -25.53
N VAL A 448 1.33 -22.28 -24.75
CA VAL A 448 2.02 -23.50 -25.22
C VAL A 448 1.42 -24.71 -24.53
N THR A 449 1.02 -25.72 -25.31
CA THR A 449 0.49 -26.98 -24.76
C THR A 449 1.65 -27.96 -24.50
N ALA A 450 1.58 -28.63 -23.35
CA ALA A 450 2.58 -29.61 -22.94
C ALA A 450 2.60 -30.82 -23.92
N LYS A 451 3.80 -31.22 -24.33
CA LYS A 451 4.04 -32.36 -25.19
C LYS A 451 4.54 -33.56 -24.39
#